data_3d84a809e74aada7b4cbe2a84ae4caf0
#
_entry.id   3d84a809e74aada7b4cbe2a84ae4caf0
#
_cell.length_a   1.000
_cell.length_b   1.000
_cell.length_c   1.000
_cell.angle_alpha   90.00
_cell.angle_beta   90.00
_cell.angle_gamma   90.00
#
_symmetry.space_group_name_H-M   'P 1'
#
loop_
_entity.id
_entity.type
_entity.pdbx_description
1 polymer ?
#
loop_
_entity_poly.entity_id
_entity_poly.type
_entity_poly.pdbx_seq_one_letter_code
_entity_poly.pdbx_strand_id
1 'polypeptide(L)'
;MCEGEKQFSYFCMDYGKGKVIYMYVTHTFEPVCDEKSRILILGTFPSVKSRENAFYYGHPQNRFWKVLAALLDENIPSSIEEKKKMLLKHGIAIWDVISSCDIEGSSDSSIRNVTANDIAGLLAASRIEKIYGNGDKACRLYDRSEERR
;
A
#
# COMPACT_ATOMS: atom_id res chain seq x y z
N MET A 1 -17.71 -11.04 -17.85
CA MET A 1 -16.89 -9.85 -17.56
C MET A 1 -17.71 -8.95 -16.63
N CYS A 2 -17.40 -8.94 -15.38
CA CYS A 2 -18.01 -7.99 -14.44
C CYS A 2 -17.15 -6.73 -14.45
N GLU A 3 -17.62 -5.69 -15.10
CA GLU A 3 -17.10 -4.35 -14.92
C GLU A 3 -17.45 -3.95 -13.48
N GLY A 4 -16.45 -3.97 -12.60
CA GLY A 4 -16.58 -3.43 -11.27
C GLY A 4 -16.73 -1.91 -11.37
N GLU A 5 -17.93 -1.42 -11.19
CA GLU A 5 -18.18 0.01 -11.04
C GLU A 5 -17.32 0.52 -9.87
N LYS A 6 -16.36 1.40 -10.21
CA LYS A 6 -15.59 2.13 -9.21
C LYS A 6 -16.54 3.09 -8.50
N GLN A 7 -17.04 2.66 -7.36
CA GLN A 7 -17.93 3.48 -6.53
C GLN A 7 -17.10 4.57 -5.85
N PHE A 8 -17.04 5.74 -6.47
CA PHE A 8 -16.44 6.94 -5.90
C PHE A 8 -17.52 7.71 -5.14
N SER A 9 -17.44 7.71 -3.82
CA SER A 9 -18.26 8.60 -2.98
C SER A 9 -17.48 9.89 -2.74
N TYR A 10 -17.98 11.00 -3.26
CA TYR A 10 -17.43 12.33 -2.99
C TYR A 10 -18.08 12.89 -1.73
N PHE A 11 -17.27 13.24 -0.74
CA PHE A 11 -17.72 13.95 0.44
C PHE A 11 -17.08 15.33 0.48
N CYS A 12 -17.92 16.39 0.46
CA CYS A 12 -17.47 17.77 0.49
C CYS A 12 -17.66 18.32 1.92
N MET A 13 -16.54 18.64 2.61
CA MET A 13 -16.60 19.41 3.85
C MET A 13 -16.17 20.84 3.60
N ASP A 14 -17.00 21.78 4.01
CA ASP A 14 -16.74 23.21 3.90
C ASP A 14 -16.06 23.71 5.19
N TYR A 15 -14.78 23.96 5.11
CA TYR A 15 -13.98 24.55 6.20
C TYR A 15 -13.58 25.99 5.86
N GLY A 16 -14.53 26.88 5.62
CA GLY A 16 -14.34 28.34 5.66
C GLY A 16 -13.22 29.00 4.85
N LYS A 17 -12.34 28.23 4.18
CA LYS A 17 -11.27 28.71 3.27
C LYS A 17 -10.97 27.67 2.21
N GLY A 18 -11.86 27.54 1.21
CA GLY A 18 -11.68 26.66 0.06
C GLY A 18 -12.33 25.28 0.24
N LYS A 19 -12.94 24.78 -0.83
CA LYS A 19 -13.51 23.41 -0.86
C LYS A 19 -12.41 22.38 -0.89
N VAL A 20 -12.25 21.64 0.18
CA VAL A 20 -11.40 20.44 0.21
C VAL A 20 -12.29 19.25 -0.16
N ILE A 21 -11.95 18.56 -1.25
CA ILE A 21 -12.67 17.38 -1.72
C ILE A 21 -11.96 16.14 -1.22
N TYR A 22 -12.56 15.45 -0.27
CA TYR A 22 -12.15 14.12 0.13
C TYR A 22 -12.82 13.06 -0.73
N MET A 23 -12.05 12.06 -1.14
CA MET A 23 -12.58 10.90 -1.85
C MET A 23 -12.46 9.68 -0.94
N TYR A 24 -13.54 8.94 -0.81
CA TYR A 24 -13.48 7.60 -0.23
C TYR A 24 -12.81 6.66 -1.25
N VAL A 25 -11.74 6.02 -0.86
CA VAL A 25 -10.94 5.15 -1.74
C VAL A 25 -10.65 3.83 -1.07
N THR A 26 -10.74 2.76 -1.83
CA THR A 26 -10.38 1.42 -1.40
C THR A 26 -9.08 0.95 -2.05
N HIS A 27 -8.35 0.10 -1.34
CA HIS A 27 -7.20 -0.62 -1.87
C HIS A 27 -7.68 -1.72 -2.82
N THR A 28 -7.29 -1.65 -4.08
CA THR A 28 -7.89 -2.46 -5.15
C THR A 28 -7.02 -3.62 -5.64
N PHE A 29 -5.82 -3.78 -5.12
CA PHE A 29 -4.91 -4.84 -5.53
C PHE A 29 -4.37 -5.63 -4.34
N GLU A 30 -4.06 -6.88 -4.62
CA GLU A 30 -3.67 -7.86 -3.61
C GLU A 30 -2.24 -7.67 -3.08
N PRO A 31 -1.93 -8.16 -1.87
CA PRO A 31 -0.55 -8.26 -1.42
C PRO A 31 0.25 -9.18 -2.34
N VAL A 32 1.54 -8.88 -2.49
CA VAL A 32 2.49 -9.81 -3.09
C VAL A 32 3.09 -10.65 -1.98
N CYS A 33 2.82 -11.94 -1.98
CA CYS A 33 3.29 -12.87 -0.95
C CYS A 33 3.21 -14.31 -1.47
N ASP A 34 4.13 -15.16 -1.05
CA ASP A 34 4.08 -16.60 -1.25
C ASP A 34 4.55 -17.37 -0.01
N GLU A 35 4.60 -18.68 -0.10
CA GLU A 35 5.05 -19.57 0.99
C GLU A 35 6.52 -19.38 1.40
N LYS A 36 7.33 -18.75 0.55
CA LYS A 36 8.75 -18.47 0.80
C LYS A 36 8.97 -17.09 1.39
N SER A 37 7.95 -16.26 1.43
CA SER A 37 8.04 -14.91 1.99
C SER A 37 8.34 -14.93 3.49
N ARG A 38 9.38 -14.18 3.88
CA ARG A 38 9.86 -14.06 5.27
C ARG A 38 9.81 -12.64 5.80
N ILE A 39 9.80 -11.68 4.91
CA ILE A 39 9.81 -10.25 5.21
C ILE A 39 8.60 -9.62 4.57
N LEU A 40 7.87 -8.79 5.31
CA LEU A 40 6.80 -7.95 4.80
C LEU A 40 7.24 -6.49 4.82
N ILE A 41 7.21 -5.85 3.67
CA ILE A 41 7.32 -4.40 3.57
C ILE A 41 5.91 -3.82 3.55
N LEU A 42 5.62 -2.94 4.51
CA LEU A 42 4.29 -2.42 4.75
C LEU A 42 4.26 -0.92 4.50
N GLY A 43 3.54 -0.49 3.47
CA GLY A 43 3.29 0.91 3.17
C GLY A 43 2.02 1.43 3.84
N THR A 44 1.68 2.69 3.60
CA THR A 44 0.49 3.34 4.14
C THR A 44 -0.73 3.07 3.27
N PHE A 45 -0.73 3.65 2.08
CA PHE A 45 -1.80 3.56 1.08
C PHE A 45 -1.25 3.90 -0.30
N PRO A 46 -1.73 3.27 -1.39
CA PRO A 46 -1.19 3.53 -2.71
C PRO A 46 -1.49 4.95 -3.21
N SER A 47 -0.50 5.57 -3.84
CA SER A 47 -0.67 6.85 -4.52
C SER A 47 -1.69 6.76 -5.67
N VAL A 48 -2.12 7.90 -6.22
CA VAL A 48 -2.99 7.93 -7.40
C VAL A 48 -2.39 7.09 -8.55
N LYS A 49 -1.10 7.25 -8.84
CA LYS A 49 -0.41 6.48 -9.89
C LYS A 49 -0.35 4.98 -9.58
N SER A 50 -0.13 4.60 -8.34
CA SER A 50 -0.17 3.20 -7.93
C SER A 50 -1.56 2.60 -8.10
N ARG A 51 -2.60 3.36 -7.77
CA ARG A 51 -3.99 2.92 -7.98
C ARG A 51 -4.36 2.80 -9.46
N GLU A 52 -3.91 3.73 -10.30
CA GLU A 52 -4.09 3.67 -11.76
C GLU A 52 -3.41 2.45 -12.38
N ASN A 53 -2.19 2.16 -11.94
CA ASN A 53 -1.39 1.03 -12.42
C ASN A 53 -1.74 -0.30 -11.72
N ALA A 54 -2.57 -0.27 -10.68
CA ALA A 54 -2.91 -1.41 -9.84
C ALA A 54 -1.68 -2.15 -9.29
N PHE A 55 -0.63 -1.39 -8.92
CA PHE A 55 0.57 -1.95 -8.31
C PHE A 55 1.33 -0.94 -7.43
N TYR A 56 2.14 -1.47 -6.49
CA TYR A 56 2.85 -0.72 -5.47
C TYR A 56 3.93 0.22 -6.03
N TYR A 57 4.03 1.40 -5.44
CA TYR A 57 5.07 2.40 -5.75
C TYR A 57 5.20 2.67 -7.25
N GLY A 58 4.06 2.86 -7.92
CA GLY A 58 3.97 3.00 -9.38
C GLY A 58 4.32 4.39 -9.93
N HIS A 59 4.51 5.40 -9.07
CA HIS A 59 4.87 6.74 -9.54
C HIS A 59 6.29 6.74 -10.12
N PRO A 60 6.52 7.33 -11.33
CA PRO A 60 7.83 7.29 -12.00
C PRO A 60 8.99 7.88 -11.18
N GLN A 61 8.71 8.85 -10.31
CA GLN A 61 9.71 9.48 -9.44
C GLN A 61 9.93 8.74 -8.11
N ASN A 62 9.16 7.68 -7.83
CA ASN A 62 9.33 6.93 -6.60
C ASN A 62 10.63 6.13 -6.64
N ARG A 63 11.44 6.26 -5.60
CA ARG A 63 12.75 5.61 -5.50
C ARG A 63 12.68 4.17 -4.99
N PHE A 64 11.53 3.70 -4.56
CA PHE A 64 11.39 2.41 -3.89
C PHE A 64 12.05 1.26 -4.66
N TRP A 65 11.70 1.10 -5.94
CA TRP A 65 12.25 -0.01 -6.74
C TRP A 65 13.74 0.13 -7.04
N LYS A 66 14.24 1.35 -7.18
CA LYS A 66 15.68 1.61 -7.36
C LYS A 66 16.47 1.26 -6.11
N VAL A 67 15.97 1.69 -4.93
CA VAL A 67 16.61 1.41 -3.64
C VAL A 67 16.57 -0.08 -3.34
N LEU A 68 15.42 -0.73 -3.52
CA LEU A 68 15.28 -2.17 -3.26
C LEU A 68 16.20 -2.98 -4.18
N ALA A 69 16.23 -2.69 -5.47
CA ALA A 69 17.11 -3.36 -6.43
C ALA A 69 18.60 -3.22 -6.03
N ALA A 70 19.02 -2.03 -5.61
CA ALA A 70 20.38 -1.79 -5.14
C ALA A 70 20.72 -2.61 -3.88
N LEU A 71 19.80 -2.69 -2.92
CA LEU A 71 19.97 -3.48 -1.70
C LEU A 71 20.04 -5.00 -1.97
N LEU A 72 19.37 -5.46 -3.02
CA LEU A 72 19.31 -6.87 -3.39
C LEU A 72 20.35 -7.27 -4.45
N ASP A 73 21.18 -6.33 -4.90
CA ASP A 73 22.13 -6.51 -6.01
C ASP A 73 21.44 -7.03 -7.29
N GLU A 74 20.33 -6.42 -7.63
CA GLU A 74 19.50 -6.74 -8.80
C GLU A 74 19.42 -5.54 -9.76
N ASN A 75 19.06 -5.82 -11.00
CA ASN A 75 18.71 -4.78 -11.95
C ASN A 75 17.37 -4.13 -11.55
N ILE A 76 17.21 -2.84 -11.87
CA ILE A 76 15.95 -2.11 -11.61
C ILE A 76 14.84 -2.73 -12.45
N PRO A 77 13.76 -3.25 -11.82
CA PRO A 77 12.66 -3.87 -12.56
C PRO A 77 11.87 -2.83 -13.35
N SER A 78 11.51 -3.15 -14.59
CA SER A 78 10.79 -2.26 -15.52
C SER A 78 9.30 -2.59 -15.67
N SER A 79 8.88 -3.78 -15.28
CA SER A 79 7.49 -4.23 -15.36
C SER A 79 6.96 -4.72 -14.03
N ILE A 80 5.63 -4.82 -13.91
CA ILE A 80 4.97 -5.39 -12.72
C ILE A 80 5.43 -6.84 -12.49
N GLU A 81 5.56 -7.63 -13.55
CA GLU A 81 6.02 -9.01 -13.48
C GLU A 81 7.45 -9.10 -12.95
N GLU A 82 8.35 -8.25 -13.44
CA GLU A 82 9.73 -8.19 -12.95
C GLU A 82 9.80 -7.76 -11.47
N LYS A 83 8.96 -6.80 -11.07
CA LYS A 83 8.84 -6.37 -9.67
C LYS A 83 8.40 -7.51 -8.76
N LYS A 84 7.34 -8.23 -9.13
CA LYS A 84 6.86 -9.41 -8.38
C LYS A 84 7.93 -10.50 -8.31
N LYS A 85 8.56 -10.80 -9.43
CA LYS A 85 9.62 -11.82 -9.51
C LYS A 85 10.80 -11.48 -8.59
N MET A 86 11.24 -10.22 -8.58
CA MET A 86 12.32 -9.76 -7.70
C MET A 86 11.94 -9.92 -6.22
N LEU A 87 10.74 -9.49 -5.82
CA LEU A 87 10.26 -9.63 -4.45
C LEU A 87 10.24 -11.10 -4.00
N LEU A 88 9.57 -11.95 -4.76
CA LEU A 88 9.37 -13.36 -4.40
C LEU A 88 10.68 -14.16 -4.43
N LYS A 89 11.59 -13.84 -5.34
CA LYS A 89 12.94 -14.45 -5.39
C LYS A 89 13.72 -14.22 -4.08
N HIS A 90 13.55 -13.06 -3.46
CA HIS A 90 14.23 -12.68 -2.23
C HIS A 90 13.40 -12.89 -0.96
N GLY A 91 12.26 -13.57 -1.05
CA GLY A 91 11.41 -13.86 0.10
C GLY A 91 10.76 -12.62 0.70
N ILE A 92 10.48 -11.62 -0.12
CA ILE A 92 9.90 -10.34 0.29
C ILE A 92 8.43 -10.29 -0.12
N ALA A 93 7.55 -10.05 0.85
CA ALA A 93 6.16 -9.70 0.63
C ALA A 93 5.97 -8.17 0.71
N ILE A 94 4.93 -7.67 0.08
CA ILE A 94 4.58 -6.25 0.10
C ILE A 94 3.07 -6.08 0.23
N TRP A 95 2.66 -5.13 1.06
CA TRP A 95 1.28 -4.70 1.22
C TRP A 95 1.22 -3.27 1.78
N ASP A 96 0.01 -2.79 2.05
CA ASP A 96 -0.23 -1.51 2.72
C ASP A 96 -1.12 -1.73 3.96
N VAL A 97 -1.00 -0.87 4.96
CA VAL A 97 -1.80 -0.95 6.19
C VAL A 97 -3.27 -0.67 5.91
N ILE A 98 -3.55 0.29 5.03
CA ILE A 98 -4.90 0.82 4.81
C ILE A 98 -5.62 0.03 3.73
N SER A 99 -6.78 -0.51 4.08
CA SER A 99 -7.75 -1.11 3.14
C SER A 99 -8.64 -0.05 2.48
N SER A 100 -9.09 0.94 3.25
CA SER A 100 -9.91 2.04 2.76
C SER A 100 -9.74 3.28 3.63
N CYS A 101 -9.90 4.44 3.04
CA CYS A 101 -9.85 5.71 3.75
C CYS A 101 -10.49 6.83 2.94
N ASP A 102 -10.67 7.97 3.60
CA ASP A 102 -10.93 9.24 2.94
C ASP A 102 -9.60 9.95 2.72
N ILE A 103 -9.31 10.37 1.50
CA ILE A 103 -8.05 11.00 1.12
C ILE A 103 -8.26 12.12 0.12
N GLU A 104 -7.42 13.15 0.19
CA GLU A 104 -7.29 14.19 -0.82
C GLU A 104 -6.10 13.88 -1.74
N GLY A 105 -6.37 13.46 -2.97
CA GLY A 105 -5.34 13.09 -3.96
C GLY A 105 -4.41 11.97 -3.48
N SER A 106 -3.12 12.27 -3.33
CA SER A 106 -2.08 11.36 -2.80
C SER A 106 -1.47 11.86 -1.49
N SER A 107 -2.10 12.84 -0.83
CA SER A 107 -1.59 13.45 0.40
C SER A 107 -1.81 12.55 1.60
N ASP A 108 -0.77 11.89 2.08
CA ASP A 108 -0.81 11.04 3.28
C ASP A 108 -1.28 11.79 4.53
N SER A 109 -1.02 13.10 4.61
CA SER A 109 -1.47 13.94 5.72
C SER A 109 -2.98 14.17 5.75
N SER A 110 -3.66 14.01 4.60
CA SER A 110 -5.11 14.16 4.48
C SER A 110 -5.90 12.90 4.82
N ILE A 111 -5.24 11.75 5.00
CA ILE A 111 -5.90 10.46 5.25
C ILE A 111 -6.72 10.49 6.53
N ARG A 112 -7.99 10.11 6.42
CA ARG A 112 -8.98 10.03 7.51
C ARG A 112 -9.85 8.78 7.38
N ASN A 113 -10.55 8.43 8.47
CA ASN A 113 -11.53 7.33 8.49
C ASN A 113 -10.93 6.02 7.94
N VAL A 114 -9.79 5.65 8.50
CA VAL A 114 -8.99 4.49 8.07
C VAL A 114 -9.65 3.19 8.48
N THR A 115 -9.80 2.28 7.53
CA THR A 115 -10.01 0.85 7.77
C THR A 115 -8.72 0.10 7.41
N ALA A 116 -8.20 -0.67 8.33
CA ALA A 116 -6.96 -1.42 8.10
C ALA A 116 -7.19 -2.71 7.31
N ASN A 117 -6.19 -3.11 6.52
CA ASN A 117 -6.12 -4.45 5.95
C ASN A 117 -5.92 -5.49 7.07
N ASP A 118 -6.32 -6.73 6.83
CA ASP A 118 -6.12 -7.84 7.76
C ASP A 118 -4.68 -8.37 7.72
N ILE A 119 -3.76 -7.56 8.26
CA ILE A 119 -2.34 -7.91 8.31
C ILE A 119 -2.12 -9.16 9.17
N ALA A 120 -2.82 -9.30 10.28
CA ALA A 120 -2.70 -10.49 11.13
C ALA A 120 -3.15 -11.76 10.41
N GLY A 121 -4.19 -11.69 9.57
CA GLY A 121 -4.60 -12.81 8.71
C GLY A 121 -3.51 -13.21 7.73
N LEU A 122 -2.85 -12.24 7.09
CA LEU A 122 -1.72 -12.48 6.22
C LEU A 122 -0.55 -13.14 6.97
N LEU A 123 -0.21 -12.64 8.15
CA LEU A 123 0.87 -13.19 8.98
C LEU A 123 0.56 -14.63 9.42
N ALA A 124 -0.68 -14.91 9.82
CA ALA A 124 -1.11 -16.25 10.23
C ALA A 124 -1.06 -17.26 9.07
N ALA A 125 -1.34 -16.82 7.84
CA ALA A 125 -1.35 -17.65 6.64
C ALA A 125 0.01 -17.77 5.93
N SER A 126 1.05 -17.12 6.45
CA SER A 126 2.38 -17.04 5.83
C SER A 126 3.48 -17.42 6.79
N ARG A 127 4.73 -17.40 6.30
CA ARG A 127 5.93 -17.61 7.12
C ARG A 127 6.70 -16.31 7.36
N ILE A 128 6.02 -15.17 7.29
CA ILE A 128 6.64 -13.85 7.52
C ILE A 128 7.08 -13.75 8.98
N GLU A 129 8.34 -13.40 9.17
CA GLU A 129 9.01 -13.29 10.49
C GLU A 129 9.31 -11.84 10.87
N LYS A 130 9.39 -10.95 9.86
CA LYS A 130 9.75 -9.54 10.06
C LYS A 130 8.86 -8.63 9.24
N ILE A 131 8.50 -7.50 9.83
CA ILE A 131 7.74 -6.43 9.18
C ILE A 131 8.58 -5.15 9.19
N TYR A 132 8.69 -4.53 8.04
CA TYR A 132 9.31 -3.22 7.87
C TYR A 132 8.27 -2.21 7.42
N GLY A 133 7.95 -1.24 8.26
CA GLY A 133 7.11 -0.11 7.88
C GLY A 133 7.87 0.85 6.95
N ASN A 134 7.33 1.11 5.79
CA ASN A 134 7.89 2.10 4.87
C ASN A 134 7.37 3.49 5.19
N GLY A 135 8.01 4.14 6.15
CA GLY A 135 7.69 5.46 6.67
C GLY A 135 6.96 5.46 8.02
N ASP A 136 7.07 6.56 8.75
CA ASP A 136 6.52 6.70 10.10
C ASP A 136 5.01 6.52 10.18
N LYS A 137 4.29 6.96 9.15
CA LYS A 137 2.83 6.83 9.12
C LYS A 137 2.40 5.38 9.01
N ALA A 138 3.06 4.58 8.17
CA ALA A 138 2.79 3.15 8.05
C ALA A 138 3.03 2.44 9.39
N CYS A 139 4.14 2.72 10.07
CA CYS A 139 4.46 2.16 11.37
C CYS A 139 3.39 2.51 12.41
N ARG A 140 3.05 3.79 12.55
CA ARG A 140 2.04 4.25 13.52
C ARG A 140 0.65 3.68 13.27
N LEU A 141 0.24 3.56 12.02
CA LEU A 141 -1.07 2.98 11.67
C LEU A 141 -1.10 1.48 11.93
N TYR A 142 -0.01 0.79 11.66
CA TYR A 142 0.11 -0.63 11.97
C TYR A 142 0.03 -0.87 13.49
N ASP A 143 0.80 -0.15 14.30
CA ASP A 143 0.76 -0.26 15.76
C ASP A 143 -0.65 -0.03 16.30
N ARG A 144 -1.34 1.02 15.85
CA ARG A 144 -2.74 1.30 16.23
C ARG A 144 -3.70 0.20 15.82
N SER A 145 -3.49 -0.43 14.67
CA SER A 145 -4.35 -1.54 14.21
C SER A 145 -4.19 -2.77 15.10
N GLU A 146 -2.99 -3.02 15.60
CA GLU A 146 -2.71 -4.12 16.53
C GLU A 146 -3.23 -3.86 17.94
N GLU A 147 -3.16 -2.63 18.46
CA GLU A 147 -3.70 -2.25 19.77
C GLU A 147 -5.23 -2.41 19.89
N ARG A 148 -5.95 -2.35 18.76
CA ARG A 148 -7.42 -2.50 18.70
C ARG A 148 -7.91 -3.94 18.62
N ARG A 149 -7.02 -4.89 18.58
CA ARG A 149 -7.34 -6.33 18.50
C ARG A 149 -7.50 -7.00 19.82
#